data_974456bf594bea75a06c2acf814eb4e7
#
_entry.id   974456bf594bea75a06c2acf814eb4e7
#
_cell.length_a   1.000
_cell.length_b   1.000
_cell.length_c   1.000
_cell.angle_alpha   90.00
_cell.angle_beta   90.00
_cell.angle_gamma   90.00
#
_symmetry.space_group_name_H-M   'P 1'
#
loop_
_entity.id
_entity.type
_entity.pdbx_description
1 polymer ?
#
loop_
_entity_poly.entity_id
_entity_poly.type
_entity_poly.pdbx_seq_one_letter_code
_entity_poly.pdbx_strand_id
1 'polypeptide(L)'
;MKKFWQRLVLFGLTGAFFVSCISCSAANTASKVPILMYHNLTNDPSAVTSMTITGERFQEDMEYLEYNGYTPLLSADLINIRAGKEAMPERPVMITFDDGYRSNYDIAYPILQKTGMKAVIALIGKSIRANDNTEANRFFLKWDEAAEMADSGLVELASHTYNLHNPQYGGLTAPDGINGIQRLKGESQAAYNKRVGEDLKQSIDLITQNTNQKNVLFFAYPFGARDEWMPLLQKTVSRSAY
;
A
#
# COMPACT_ATOMS: atom_id res chain seq x y z
N MET A 1 8.48 52.66 -78.94
CA MET A 1 7.27 52.53 -78.08
C MET A 1 6.61 51.21 -78.40
N LYS A 2 6.77 50.19 -77.58
CA LYS A 2 5.89 49.02 -77.40
C LYS A 2 6.47 48.18 -76.26
N LYS A 3 5.80 48.16 -75.11
CA LYS A 3 6.18 47.43 -73.95
C LYS A 3 5.90 45.94 -74.16
N PHE A 4 6.92 45.10 -73.90
CA PHE A 4 6.81 43.65 -73.88
C PHE A 4 6.65 43.20 -72.47
N TRP A 5 5.51 42.61 -72.10
CA TRP A 5 5.22 42.02 -70.82
C TRP A 5 5.66 40.56 -70.84
N GLN A 6 6.69 40.22 -70.10
CA GLN A 6 7.01 38.83 -69.79
C GLN A 6 6.27 38.37 -68.54
N ARG A 7 5.41 37.40 -68.71
CA ARG A 7 4.76 36.72 -67.63
C ARG A 7 5.72 35.70 -67.05
N LEU A 8 6.14 35.88 -65.77
CA LEU A 8 6.84 34.90 -64.99
C LEU A 8 5.79 33.95 -64.40
N VAL A 9 5.83 32.69 -64.79
CA VAL A 9 5.04 31.60 -64.11
C VAL A 9 5.86 31.08 -62.95
N LEU A 10 5.44 31.39 -61.75
CA LEU A 10 6.02 30.83 -60.54
C LEU A 10 5.37 29.48 -60.26
N PHE A 11 6.13 28.40 -60.46
CA PHE A 11 5.76 27.08 -59.96
C PHE A 11 5.99 27.03 -58.45
N GLY A 12 4.93 27.10 -57.69
CA GLY A 12 4.97 26.87 -56.25
C GLY A 12 5.09 25.35 -55.95
N LEU A 13 6.24 24.92 -55.55
CA LEU A 13 6.42 23.59 -54.90
C LEU A 13 5.88 23.69 -53.45
N THR A 14 4.65 23.22 -53.25
CA THR A 14 4.14 22.94 -51.93
C THR A 14 4.74 21.63 -51.44
N GLY A 15 5.88 21.71 -50.74
CA GLY A 15 6.42 20.61 -50.00
C GLY A 15 5.55 20.32 -48.78
N ALA A 16 4.72 19.28 -48.86
CA ALA A 16 4.01 18.76 -47.71
C ALA A 16 5.03 18.07 -46.79
N PHE A 17 5.41 18.75 -45.70
CA PHE A 17 6.14 18.12 -44.61
C PHE A 17 5.20 17.15 -43.86
N PHE A 18 5.26 15.87 -44.19
CA PHE A 18 4.70 14.82 -43.34
C PHE A 18 5.54 14.75 -42.09
N VAL A 19 5.10 15.40 -41.02
CA VAL A 19 5.59 15.10 -39.66
C VAL A 19 5.01 13.75 -39.30
N SER A 20 5.80 12.69 -39.55
CA SER A 20 5.51 11.38 -39.03
C SER A 20 5.70 11.46 -37.53
N CYS A 21 4.59 11.61 -36.78
CA CYS A 21 4.58 11.33 -35.37
C CYS A 21 4.93 9.85 -35.18
N ILE A 22 6.21 9.57 -34.97
CA ILE A 22 6.64 8.28 -34.43
C ILE A 22 6.06 8.25 -33.02
N SER A 23 4.86 7.65 -32.90
CA SER A 23 4.35 7.22 -31.62
C SER A 23 5.34 6.17 -31.10
N CYS A 24 6.30 6.63 -30.32
CA CYS A 24 7.13 5.75 -29.53
C CYS A 24 6.17 5.06 -28.56
N SER A 25 5.66 3.90 -28.96
CA SER A 25 4.99 2.97 -28.07
C SER A 25 6.07 2.55 -27.09
N ALA A 26 6.15 3.25 -25.95
CA ALA A 26 6.98 2.78 -24.84
C ALA A 26 6.50 1.37 -24.55
N ALA A 27 7.34 0.40 -24.86
CA ALA A 27 7.13 -0.98 -24.44
C ALA A 27 6.85 -0.90 -22.95
N ASN A 28 5.68 -1.40 -22.55
CA ASN A 28 5.24 -1.43 -21.16
C ASN A 28 6.09 -2.47 -20.43
N THR A 29 7.36 -2.11 -20.18
CA THR A 29 8.18 -2.83 -19.20
C THR A 29 7.52 -2.53 -17.88
N ALA A 30 6.79 -3.53 -17.34
CA ALA A 30 6.15 -3.42 -16.05
C ALA A 30 7.19 -2.92 -15.05
N SER A 31 7.13 -1.63 -14.73
CA SER A 31 8.07 -1.00 -13.80
C SER A 31 7.89 -1.69 -12.46
N LYS A 32 8.97 -2.26 -11.93
CA LYS A 32 8.95 -2.87 -10.61
C LYS A 32 8.94 -1.76 -9.58
N VAL A 33 8.01 -1.83 -8.64
CA VAL A 33 7.97 -0.93 -7.48
C VAL A 33 8.61 -1.68 -6.30
N PRO A 34 9.77 -1.24 -5.80
CA PRO A 34 10.33 -1.78 -4.57
C PRO A 34 9.37 -1.54 -3.40
N ILE A 35 9.23 -2.54 -2.53
CA ILE A 35 8.45 -2.43 -1.30
C ILE A 35 9.41 -2.62 -0.14
N LEU A 36 9.51 -1.61 0.72
CA LEU A 36 10.26 -1.66 1.97
C LEU A 36 9.27 -1.98 3.08
N MET A 37 9.44 -3.13 3.73
CA MET A 37 8.55 -3.60 4.78
C MET A 37 9.19 -3.44 6.15
N TYR A 38 8.52 -2.73 7.02
CA TYR A 38 8.85 -2.50 8.42
C TYR A 38 7.77 -3.08 9.33
N HIS A 39 8.04 -3.14 10.63
CA HIS A 39 7.06 -3.55 11.63
C HIS A 39 7.15 -2.59 12.84
N ASN A 40 7.95 -2.93 13.83
CA ASN A 40 8.10 -2.15 15.05
C ASN A 40 9.34 -1.24 15.01
N LEU A 41 9.26 -0.09 15.65
CA LEU A 41 10.37 0.84 15.85
C LEU A 41 10.65 1.02 17.33
N THR A 42 11.90 1.37 17.65
CA THR A 42 12.32 1.65 19.03
C THR A 42 13.34 2.77 19.08
N ASN A 43 13.38 3.50 20.20
CA ASN A 43 14.46 4.44 20.50
C ASN A 43 15.55 3.79 21.39
N ASP A 44 15.37 2.53 21.79
CA ASP A 44 16.35 1.76 22.56
C ASP A 44 17.12 0.81 21.61
N PRO A 45 18.42 1.06 21.35
CA PRO A 45 19.23 0.20 20.49
C PRO A 45 19.34 -1.25 21.00
N SER A 46 19.16 -1.47 22.30
CA SER A 46 19.19 -2.83 22.87
C SER A 46 17.94 -3.66 22.58
N ALA A 47 16.85 -3.01 22.16
CA ALA A 47 15.58 -3.65 21.80
C ALA A 47 15.47 -4.02 20.30
N VAL A 48 16.53 -3.83 19.51
CA VAL A 48 16.56 -4.19 18.09
C VAL A 48 16.48 -5.69 17.89
N THR A 49 15.62 -6.13 16.96
CA THR A 49 15.41 -7.53 16.58
C THR A 49 15.29 -7.67 15.07
N SER A 50 15.00 -8.85 14.56
CA SER A 50 14.66 -9.03 13.13
C SER A 50 13.38 -8.29 12.69
N MET A 51 12.51 -7.91 13.65
CA MET A 51 11.22 -7.24 13.42
C MET A 51 11.19 -5.82 13.99
N THR A 52 12.25 -5.37 14.63
CA THR A 52 12.34 -4.06 15.27
C THR A 52 13.63 -3.37 14.91
N ILE A 53 13.55 -2.17 14.34
CA ILE A 53 14.71 -1.32 14.05
C ILE A 53 14.66 -0.04 14.90
N THR A 54 15.74 0.72 14.94
CA THR A 54 15.72 2.03 15.61
C THR A 54 14.99 3.07 14.78
N GLY A 55 14.38 4.06 15.46
CA GLY A 55 13.82 5.24 14.81
C GLY A 55 14.88 6.03 14.02
N GLU A 56 16.12 6.09 14.53
CA GLU A 56 17.26 6.69 13.82
C GLU A 56 17.51 5.99 12.47
N ARG A 57 17.56 4.66 12.47
CA ARG A 57 17.74 3.90 11.23
C ARG A 57 16.58 4.13 10.23
N PHE A 58 15.36 4.14 10.72
CA PHE A 58 14.21 4.45 9.85
C PHE A 58 14.29 5.87 9.28
N GLN A 59 14.71 6.85 10.08
CA GLN A 59 14.91 8.22 9.60
C GLN A 59 15.99 8.30 8.52
N GLU A 60 17.12 7.62 8.69
CA GLU A 60 18.18 7.55 7.68
C GLU A 60 17.65 6.94 6.36
N ASP A 61 16.84 5.88 6.43
CA ASP A 61 16.23 5.26 5.26
C ASP A 61 15.29 6.25 4.54
N MET A 62 14.45 6.98 5.26
CA MET A 62 13.52 7.97 4.67
C MET A 62 14.27 9.17 4.07
N GLU A 63 15.25 9.70 4.75
CA GLU A 63 16.12 10.80 4.26
C GLU A 63 16.91 10.38 3.02
N TYR A 64 17.36 9.11 2.97
CA TYR A 64 18.01 8.55 1.77
C TYR A 64 17.04 8.50 0.58
N LEU A 65 15.81 8.05 0.79
CA LEU A 65 14.81 8.00 -0.27
C LEU A 65 14.46 9.40 -0.79
N GLU A 66 14.23 10.34 0.10
CA GLU A 66 13.95 11.74 -0.23
C GLU A 66 15.13 12.35 -1.03
N TYR A 67 16.34 12.28 -0.50
CA TYR A 67 17.54 12.84 -1.13
C TYR A 67 17.80 12.28 -2.53
N ASN A 68 17.51 11.01 -2.74
CA ASN A 68 17.67 10.33 -4.03
C ASN A 68 16.46 10.45 -4.96
N GLY A 69 15.45 11.27 -4.62
CA GLY A 69 14.29 11.56 -5.47
C GLY A 69 13.35 10.36 -5.67
N TYR A 70 13.24 9.48 -4.69
CA TYR A 70 12.21 8.44 -4.73
C TYR A 70 10.84 9.04 -4.47
N THR A 71 9.84 8.54 -5.20
CA THR A 71 8.43 8.94 -5.05
C THR A 71 7.70 7.87 -4.27
N PRO A 72 7.24 8.17 -3.04
CA PRO A 72 6.48 7.21 -2.24
C PRO A 72 5.08 7.05 -2.83
N LEU A 73 4.66 5.79 -3.03
CA LEU A 73 3.35 5.43 -3.56
C LEU A 73 2.50 4.75 -2.48
N LEU A 74 1.23 5.15 -2.42
CA LEU A 74 0.17 4.43 -1.72
C LEU A 74 -0.52 3.43 -2.67
N SER A 75 -1.38 2.57 -2.15
CA SER A 75 -2.09 1.59 -2.97
C SER A 75 -3.04 2.25 -3.96
N ALA A 76 -3.64 3.39 -3.58
CA ALA A 76 -4.49 4.19 -4.45
C ALA A 76 -3.71 4.71 -5.68
N ASP A 77 -2.47 5.16 -5.49
CA ASP A 77 -1.60 5.63 -6.56
C ASP A 77 -1.31 4.49 -7.56
N LEU A 78 -0.99 3.29 -7.05
CA LEU A 78 -0.76 2.12 -7.90
C LEU A 78 -1.99 1.72 -8.73
N ILE A 79 -3.19 1.83 -8.15
CA ILE A 79 -4.45 1.56 -8.86
C ILE A 79 -4.65 2.58 -9.98
N ASN A 80 -4.42 3.87 -9.71
CA ASN A 80 -4.54 4.94 -10.70
C ASN A 80 -3.53 4.78 -11.85
N ILE A 81 -2.27 4.47 -11.50
CA ILE A 81 -1.22 4.21 -12.48
C ILE A 81 -1.59 3.01 -13.36
N ARG A 82 -2.04 1.91 -12.75
CA ARG A 82 -2.48 0.72 -13.49
C ARG A 82 -3.69 0.98 -14.39
N ALA A 83 -4.57 1.87 -13.98
CA ALA A 83 -5.73 2.30 -14.77
C ALA A 83 -5.36 3.32 -15.87
N GLY A 84 -4.10 3.74 -15.99
CA GLY A 84 -3.64 4.73 -16.95
C GLY A 84 -4.09 6.16 -16.63
N LYS A 85 -4.56 6.42 -15.40
CA LYS A 85 -4.97 7.75 -14.96
C LYS A 85 -3.78 8.61 -14.53
N GLU A 86 -2.71 7.97 -14.09
CA GLU A 86 -1.47 8.61 -13.64
C GLU A 86 -0.27 7.92 -14.29
N ALA A 87 0.83 8.65 -14.47
CA ALA A 87 2.07 8.08 -14.97
C ALA A 87 2.87 7.45 -13.82
N MET A 88 3.56 6.34 -14.12
CA MET A 88 4.51 5.75 -13.17
C MET A 88 5.66 6.74 -12.94
N PRO A 89 5.99 7.09 -11.69
CA PRO A 89 7.18 7.90 -11.39
C PRO A 89 8.47 7.20 -11.85
N GLU A 90 9.51 7.97 -12.05
CA GLU A 90 10.82 7.43 -12.46
C GLU A 90 11.44 6.53 -11.39
N ARG A 91 11.30 6.91 -10.13
CA ARG A 91 11.84 6.19 -8.95
C ARG A 91 10.74 5.89 -7.93
N PRO A 92 9.81 4.97 -8.24
CA PRO A 92 8.74 4.64 -7.32
C PRO A 92 9.24 3.81 -6.15
N VAL A 93 8.65 3.97 -4.98
CA VAL A 93 8.85 3.12 -3.81
C VAL A 93 7.55 3.01 -3.02
N MET A 94 7.28 1.86 -2.42
CA MET A 94 6.22 1.70 -1.43
C MET A 94 6.86 1.37 -0.09
N ILE A 95 6.43 2.06 0.96
CA ILE A 95 6.84 1.82 2.34
C ILE A 95 5.66 1.19 3.05
N THR A 96 5.86 0.05 3.70
CA THR A 96 4.80 -0.66 4.42
C THR A 96 5.21 -0.95 5.85
N PHE A 97 4.23 -0.90 6.74
CA PHE A 97 4.35 -1.39 8.10
C PHE A 97 3.30 -2.47 8.34
N ASP A 98 3.68 -3.56 8.97
CA ASP A 98 2.75 -4.60 9.38
C ASP A 98 2.41 -4.49 10.87
N ASP A 99 1.32 -5.11 11.28
CA ASP A 99 0.79 -5.28 12.65
C ASP A 99 0.10 -4.06 13.27
N GLY A 100 0.50 -2.82 12.96
CA GLY A 100 -0.07 -1.62 13.57
C GLY A 100 0.47 -1.34 14.97
N TYR A 101 1.78 -1.41 15.15
CA TYR A 101 2.45 -1.07 16.40
C TYR A 101 2.29 0.41 16.76
N ARG A 102 2.24 0.72 18.07
CA ARG A 102 2.22 2.09 18.58
C ARG A 102 3.38 2.94 18.05
N SER A 103 4.55 2.35 17.89
CA SER A 103 5.74 3.03 17.38
C SER A 103 5.58 3.56 15.96
N ASN A 104 4.59 3.06 15.19
CA ASN A 104 4.27 3.62 13.89
C ASN A 104 3.70 5.04 14.02
N TYR A 105 2.97 5.34 15.10
CA TYR A 105 2.52 6.69 15.41
C TYR A 105 3.59 7.50 16.15
N ASP A 106 4.16 6.96 17.24
CA ASP A 106 5.06 7.71 18.11
C ASP A 106 6.41 8.04 17.45
N ILE A 107 6.90 7.20 16.51
CA ILE A 107 8.24 7.30 15.94
C ILE A 107 8.17 7.46 14.41
N ALA A 108 7.49 6.57 13.68
CA ALA A 108 7.50 6.61 12.22
C ALA A 108 6.75 7.83 11.67
N TYR A 109 5.57 8.14 12.20
CA TYR A 109 4.73 9.20 11.66
C TYR A 109 5.39 10.59 11.70
N PRO A 110 6.05 11.05 12.78
CA PRO A 110 6.81 12.30 12.77
C PRO A 110 7.94 12.33 11.73
N ILE A 111 8.58 11.18 11.46
CA ILE A 111 9.62 11.07 10.44
C ILE A 111 9.01 11.19 9.05
N LEU A 112 7.89 10.52 8.79
CA LEU A 112 7.14 10.64 7.53
C LEU A 112 6.69 12.09 7.28
N GLN A 113 6.21 12.78 8.32
CA GLN A 113 5.84 14.20 8.24
C GLN A 113 7.04 15.09 7.88
N LYS A 114 8.21 14.83 8.48
CA LYS A 114 9.44 15.59 8.23
C LYS A 114 9.96 15.40 6.80
N THR A 115 9.90 14.18 6.26
CA THR A 115 10.50 13.81 4.97
C THR A 115 9.50 13.85 3.81
N GLY A 116 8.21 14.02 4.07
CA GLY A 116 7.16 13.92 3.05
C GLY A 116 6.99 12.52 2.48
N MET A 117 7.63 11.51 3.08
CA MET A 117 7.44 10.11 2.68
C MET A 117 6.06 9.63 3.10
N LYS A 118 5.49 8.69 2.31
CA LYS A 118 4.19 8.09 2.58
C LYS A 118 4.35 6.60 2.89
N ALA A 119 3.44 6.04 3.67
CA ALA A 119 3.47 4.63 4.02
C ALA A 119 2.08 4.00 4.04
N VAL A 120 2.03 2.69 3.88
CA VAL A 120 0.84 1.85 4.11
C VAL A 120 1.04 1.11 5.42
N ILE A 121 0.06 1.18 6.33
CA ILE A 121 0.11 0.47 7.61
C ILE A 121 -0.98 -0.60 7.63
N ALA A 122 -0.58 -1.87 7.64
CA ALA A 122 -1.49 -3.01 7.67
C ALA A 122 -1.83 -3.39 9.12
N LEU A 123 -3.09 -3.24 9.51
CA LEU A 123 -3.55 -3.37 10.88
C LEU A 123 -4.07 -4.78 11.19
N ILE A 124 -3.62 -5.38 12.29
CA ILE A 124 -4.31 -6.52 12.93
C ILE A 124 -5.51 -5.95 13.68
N GLY A 125 -6.70 -5.99 13.08
CA GLY A 125 -7.87 -5.26 13.58
C GLY A 125 -8.21 -5.51 15.05
N LYS A 126 -8.05 -6.75 15.54
CA LYS A 126 -8.28 -7.12 16.94
C LYS A 126 -7.25 -6.51 17.91
N SER A 127 -6.07 -6.18 17.43
CA SER A 127 -4.99 -5.62 18.24
C SER A 127 -5.10 -4.11 18.44
N ILE A 128 -5.80 -3.43 17.50
CA ILE A 128 -5.99 -1.98 17.59
C ILE A 128 -6.94 -1.67 18.74
N ARG A 129 -6.53 -0.76 19.61
CA ARG A 129 -7.23 -0.45 20.85
C ARG A 129 -8.35 0.56 20.64
N ALA A 130 -9.37 0.46 21.47
CA ALA A 130 -10.34 1.53 21.65
C ALA A 130 -9.64 2.81 22.14
N ASN A 131 -10.27 3.95 21.91
CA ASN A 131 -9.78 5.25 22.39
C ASN A 131 -10.00 5.39 23.90
N ASP A 132 -9.36 4.53 24.69
CA ASP A 132 -9.34 4.60 26.13
C ASP A 132 -8.02 5.22 26.64
N ASN A 133 -8.04 5.70 27.89
CA ASN A 133 -6.90 6.40 28.48
C ASN A 133 -5.89 5.42 29.15
N THR A 134 -5.95 4.13 28.85
CA THR A 134 -5.01 3.14 29.40
C THR A 134 -3.67 3.20 28.67
N GLU A 135 -2.81 4.15 29.05
CA GLU A 135 -1.52 4.41 28.40
C GLU A 135 -0.41 3.43 28.77
N ALA A 136 -0.50 2.84 29.98
CA ALA A 136 0.55 1.96 30.47
C ALA A 136 0.64 0.67 29.63
N ASN A 137 1.81 0.42 29.05
CA ASN A 137 2.16 -0.81 28.32
C ASN A 137 1.35 -1.07 27.02
N ARG A 138 0.86 -0.03 26.38
CA ARG A 138 0.20 -0.18 25.07
C ARG A 138 1.22 -0.50 23.99
N PHE A 139 0.98 -1.58 23.27
CA PHE A 139 1.87 -2.09 22.23
C PHE A 139 1.40 -1.76 20.81
N PHE A 140 0.09 -1.62 20.61
CA PHE A 140 -0.54 -1.34 19.34
C PHE A 140 -1.20 0.06 19.33
N LEU A 141 -1.51 0.55 18.12
CA LEU A 141 -2.21 1.81 17.88
C LEU A 141 -3.57 1.85 18.57
N LYS A 142 -4.08 3.08 18.75
CA LYS A 142 -5.51 3.38 18.97
C LYS A 142 -6.15 3.82 17.66
N TRP A 143 -7.46 3.78 17.59
CA TRP A 143 -8.20 4.20 16.40
C TRP A 143 -8.10 5.70 16.10
N ASP A 144 -8.01 6.57 17.13
CA ASP A 144 -7.81 8.01 16.95
C ASP A 144 -6.43 8.33 16.32
N GLU A 145 -5.38 7.63 16.74
CA GLU A 145 -4.04 7.74 16.15
C GLU A 145 -4.02 7.25 14.69
N ALA A 146 -4.67 6.12 14.43
CA ALA A 146 -4.82 5.59 13.09
C ALA A 146 -5.61 6.55 12.17
N ALA A 147 -6.67 7.17 12.70
CA ALA A 147 -7.46 8.16 11.98
C ALA A 147 -6.65 9.43 11.67
N GLU A 148 -5.90 9.97 12.65
CA GLU A 148 -5.04 11.14 12.45
C GLU A 148 -4.00 10.89 11.36
N MET A 149 -3.34 9.73 11.39
CA MET A 149 -2.36 9.36 10.36
C MET A 149 -3.00 9.27 8.98
N ALA A 150 -4.18 8.66 8.86
CA ALA A 150 -4.88 8.53 7.59
C ALA A 150 -5.35 9.89 7.06
N ASP A 151 -5.87 10.77 7.93
CA ASP A 151 -6.35 12.10 7.57
C ASP A 151 -5.22 13.04 7.09
N SER A 152 -3.99 12.78 7.49
CA SER A 152 -2.81 13.53 7.02
C SER A 152 -2.51 13.34 5.52
N GLY A 153 -3.02 12.26 4.91
CA GLY A 153 -2.69 11.86 3.54
C GLY A 153 -1.29 11.26 3.36
N LEU A 154 -0.53 11.09 4.46
CA LEU A 154 0.77 10.43 4.45
C LEU A 154 0.67 8.93 4.70
N VAL A 155 -0.42 8.48 5.32
CA VAL A 155 -0.62 7.08 5.67
C VAL A 155 -1.90 6.54 5.06
N GLU A 156 -1.81 5.38 4.42
CA GLU A 156 -2.95 4.56 4.03
C GLU A 156 -3.05 3.37 4.98
N LEU A 157 -4.23 3.12 5.52
CA LEU A 157 -4.48 1.97 6.36
C LEU A 157 -4.89 0.77 5.53
N ALA A 158 -4.36 -0.38 5.88
CA ALA A 158 -4.56 -1.64 5.18
C ALA A 158 -4.98 -2.76 6.15
N SER A 159 -5.46 -3.86 5.62
CA SER A 159 -5.81 -5.02 6.42
C SER A 159 -4.63 -5.99 6.57
N HIS A 160 -4.37 -6.39 7.81
CA HIS A 160 -3.53 -7.54 8.16
C HIS A 160 -4.36 -8.62 8.86
N THR A 161 -5.61 -8.80 8.41
CA THR A 161 -6.71 -9.57 9.04
C THR A 161 -7.30 -8.91 10.28
N TYR A 162 -8.48 -9.36 10.70
CA TYR A 162 -9.00 -8.99 12.01
C TYR A 162 -8.34 -9.80 13.14
N ASN A 163 -8.36 -11.14 13.06
CA ASN A 163 -7.88 -12.06 14.10
C ASN A 163 -7.19 -13.30 13.53
N LEU A 164 -6.85 -13.35 12.25
CA LEU A 164 -6.21 -14.52 11.66
C LEU A 164 -4.68 -14.47 11.65
N HIS A 165 -4.09 -13.43 12.23
CA HIS A 165 -2.66 -13.37 12.55
C HIS A 165 -2.36 -14.20 13.81
N ASN A 166 -2.87 -15.43 13.84
CA ASN A 166 -2.76 -16.33 14.98
C ASN A 166 -2.59 -17.77 14.47
N PRO A 167 -1.60 -18.53 14.95
CA PRO A 167 -1.41 -19.93 14.58
C PRO A 167 -2.58 -20.85 15.00
N GLN A 168 -3.43 -20.39 15.92
CA GLN A 168 -4.58 -21.15 16.41
C GLN A 168 -5.88 -20.37 16.20
N TYR A 169 -6.85 -20.97 15.56
CA TYR A 169 -8.19 -20.41 15.36
C TYR A 169 -9.25 -21.42 15.79
N GLY A 170 -10.10 -21.00 16.75
CA GLY A 170 -11.20 -21.85 17.24
C GLY A 170 -10.77 -23.23 17.78
N GLY A 171 -9.57 -23.33 18.33
CA GLY A 171 -9.00 -24.59 18.81
C GLY A 171 -8.43 -25.49 17.70
N LEU A 172 -8.52 -25.05 16.44
CA LEU A 172 -7.89 -25.72 15.31
C LEU A 172 -6.53 -25.07 15.02
N THR A 173 -5.55 -25.87 14.67
CA THR A 173 -4.22 -25.38 14.27
C THR A 173 -4.15 -25.36 12.74
N ALA A 174 -3.69 -24.24 12.20
CA ALA A 174 -3.36 -24.19 10.77
C ALA A 174 -2.30 -25.24 10.43
N PRO A 175 -2.25 -25.76 9.21
CA PRO A 175 -1.17 -26.58 8.76
C PRO A 175 0.16 -25.89 9.10
N ASP A 176 1.10 -26.62 9.66
CA ASP A 176 2.41 -26.12 10.07
C ASP A 176 2.40 -25.04 11.18
N GLY A 177 1.24 -24.76 11.79
CA GLY A 177 1.09 -23.85 12.91
C GLY A 177 1.38 -22.38 12.63
N ILE A 178 1.40 -21.96 11.36
CA ILE A 178 1.92 -20.65 10.95
C ILE A 178 0.91 -19.53 11.16
N ASN A 179 -0.32 -19.65 10.65
CA ASN A 179 -1.35 -18.63 10.84
C ASN A 179 -2.75 -19.11 10.49
N GLY A 180 -3.77 -18.35 10.94
CA GLY A 180 -5.18 -18.68 10.74
C GLY A 180 -5.74 -18.35 9.35
N ILE A 181 -4.99 -17.65 8.48
CA ILE A 181 -5.44 -17.33 7.13
C ILE A 181 -5.32 -18.52 6.17
N GLN A 182 -4.48 -19.48 6.49
CA GLN A 182 -4.36 -20.72 5.73
C GLN A 182 -5.53 -21.65 5.99
N ARG A 183 -5.77 -22.56 5.05
CA ARG A 183 -6.78 -23.59 5.18
C ARG A 183 -6.49 -24.51 6.36
N LEU A 184 -7.47 -24.70 7.23
CA LEU A 184 -7.37 -25.60 8.36
C LEU A 184 -7.51 -27.07 7.90
N LYS A 185 -6.92 -28.00 8.66
CA LYS A 185 -6.99 -29.42 8.34
C LYS A 185 -8.45 -29.89 8.28
N GLY A 186 -8.85 -30.46 7.12
CA GLY A 186 -10.21 -30.94 6.90
C GLY A 186 -11.25 -29.84 6.60
N GLU A 187 -10.84 -28.59 6.49
CA GLU A 187 -11.74 -27.48 6.19
C GLU A 187 -12.20 -27.56 4.72
N SER A 188 -13.52 -27.45 4.50
CA SER A 188 -14.07 -27.30 3.16
C SER A 188 -13.84 -25.90 2.61
N GLN A 189 -13.85 -25.74 1.28
CA GLN A 189 -13.72 -24.41 0.65
C GLN A 189 -14.82 -23.45 1.11
N ALA A 190 -16.05 -23.95 1.28
CA ALA A 190 -17.16 -23.10 1.75
C ALA A 190 -16.94 -22.61 3.20
N ALA A 191 -16.42 -23.46 4.09
CA ALA A 191 -16.08 -23.09 5.46
C ALA A 191 -14.92 -22.11 5.50
N TYR A 192 -13.86 -22.33 4.71
CA TYR A 192 -12.74 -21.44 4.53
C TYR A 192 -13.19 -20.04 4.05
N ASN A 193 -13.97 -20.01 2.97
CA ASN A 193 -14.47 -18.77 2.39
C ASN A 193 -15.30 -17.97 3.41
N LYS A 194 -16.14 -18.66 4.18
CA LYS A 194 -16.92 -18.02 5.24
C LYS A 194 -16.01 -17.45 6.32
N ARG A 195 -15.14 -18.28 6.90
CA ARG A 195 -14.25 -17.90 8.01
C ARG A 195 -13.32 -16.75 7.66
N VAL A 196 -12.59 -16.87 6.56
CA VAL A 196 -11.62 -15.86 6.14
C VAL A 196 -12.34 -14.63 5.58
N GLY A 197 -13.45 -14.81 4.85
CA GLY A 197 -14.24 -13.71 4.33
C GLY A 197 -14.89 -12.85 5.41
N GLU A 198 -15.43 -13.46 6.47
CA GLU A 198 -16.00 -12.74 7.63
C GLU A 198 -14.90 -11.97 8.40
N ASP A 199 -13.74 -12.57 8.60
CA ASP A 199 -12.60 -11.92 9.26
C ASP A 199 -12.08 -10.71 8.47
N LEU A 200 -11.86 -10.87 7.17
CA LEU A 200 -11.43 -9.77 6.30
C LEU A 200 -12.46 -8.65 6.24
N LYS A 201 -13.75 -9.01 6.13
CA LYS A 201 -14.82 -8.02 6.17
C LYS A 201 -14.80 -7.24 7.47
N GLN A 202 -14.66 -7.91 8.60
CA GLN A 202 -14.59 -7.25 9.91
C GLN A 202 -13.38 -6.31 10.01
N SER A 203 -12.21 -6.71 9.51
CA SER A 203 -11.02 -5.85 9.46
C SER A 203 -11.28 -4.57 8.64
N ILE A 204 -11.89 -4.72 7.46
CA ILE A 204 -12.21 -3.59 6.58
C ILE A 204 -13.27 -2.68 7.22
N ASP A 205 -14.32 -3.25 7.78
CA ASP A 205 -15.39 -2.50 8.44
C ASP A 205 -14.84 -1.66 9.60
N LEU A 206 -13.93 -2.20 10.41
CA LEU A 206 -13.32 -1.46 11.53
C LEU A 206 -12.50 -0.27 11.03
N ILE A 207 -11.69 -0.42 9.99
CA ILE A 207 -10.91 0.69 9.43
C ILE A 207 -11.87 1.79 8.92
N THR A 208 -12.85 1.42 8.11
CA THR A 208 -13.77 2.39 7.49
C THR A 208 -14.74 3.05 8.47
N GLN A 209 -15.06 2.39 9.59
CA GLN A 209 -15.93 2.93 10.64
C GLN A 209 -15.21 3.86 11.62
N ASN A 210 -13.92 3.61 11.87
CA ASN A 210 -13.14 4.37 12.85
C ASN A 210 -12.27 5.46 12.21
N THR A 211 -12.22 5.55 10.88
CA THR A 211 -11.43 6.56 10.16
C THR A 211 -12.23 7.15 9.00
N ASN A 212 -11.69 8.21 8.38
CA ASN A 212 -12.29 8.81 7.18
C ASN A 212 -11.91 8.07 5.88
N GLN A 213 -11.04 7.05 5.96
CA GLN A 213 -10.66 6.24 4.81
C GLN A 213 -11.85 5.40 4.33
N LYS A 214 -12.25 5.58 3.07
CA LYS A 214 -13.45 4.94 2.51
C LYS A 214 -13.20 3.54 1.95
N ASN A 215 -11.98 3.27 1.51
CA ASN A 215 -11.61 2.02 0.87
C ASN A 215 -10.34 1.45 1.50
N VAL A 216 -10.30 0.14 1.68
CA VAL A 216 -9.10 -0.59 2.10
C VAL A 216 -8.58 -1.34 0.87
N LEU A 217 -7.50 -0.83 0.28
CA LEU A 217 -7.02 -1.24 -1.05
C LEU A 217 -5.85 -2.21 -1.01
N PHE A 218 -5.21 -2.33 0.15
CA PHE A 218 -4.05 -3.19 0.35
C PHE A 218 -4.32 -4.24 1.43
N PHE A 219 -3.74 -5.42 1.22
CA PHE A 219 -3.80 -6.52 2.17
C PHE A 219 -2.40 -7.13 2.33
N ALA A 220 -1.88 -7.12 3.54
CA ALA A 220 -0.67 -7.84 3.88
C ALA A 220 -1.01 -9.26 4.38
N TYR A 221 -0.32 -10.25 3.83
CA TYR A 221 -0.52 -11.64 4.24
C TYR A 221 0.23 -11.90 5.56
N PRO A 222 -0.45 -12.31 6.64
CA PRO A 222 0.23 -12.72 7.86
C PRO A 222 1.36 -13.72 7.59
N PHE A 223 2.57 -13.43 8.07
CA PHE A 223 3.78 -14.23 7.86
C PHE A 223 4.15 -14.49 6.39
N GLY A 224 3.60 -13.71 5.44
CA GLY A 224 3.77 -13.94 4.00
C GLY A 224 3.10 -15.22 3.49
N ALA A 225 2.38 -15.93 4.36
CA ALA A 225 1.76 -17.21 4.02
C ALA A 225 0.51 -17.03 3.17
N ARG A 226 0.44 -17.76 2.07
CA ARG A 226 -0.69 -17.75 1.13
C ARG A 226 -1.44 -19.08 1.16
N ASP A 227 -2.70 -19.04 0.77
CA ASP A 227 -3.48 -20.22 0.45
C ASP A 227 -4.00 -20.14 -0.99
N GLU A 228 -4.10 -21.26 -1.67
CA GLU A 228 -4.59 -21.34 -3.07
C GLU A 228 -6.03 -20.85 -3.23
N TRP A 229 -6.83 -20.84 -2.15
CA TRP A 229 -8.23 -20.40 -2.14
C TRP A 229 -8.39 -18.88 -1.93
N MET A 230 -7.33 -18.18 -1.52
CA MET A 230 -7.33 -16.73 -1.28
C MET A 230 -7.74 -15.89 -2.50
N PRO A 231 -7.29 -16.17 -3.74
CA PRO A 231 -7.68 -15.39 -4.90
C PRO A 231 -9.19 -15.36 -5.16
N LEU A 232 -9.92 -16.37 -4.71
CA LEU A 232 -11.38 -16.43 -4.83
C LEU A 232 -12.06 -15.43 -3.89
N LEU A 233 -11.50 -15.22 -2.70
CA LEU A 233 -11.98 -14.25 -1.70
C LEU A 233 -11.73 -12.82 -2.13
N GLN A 234 -10.59 -12.51 -2.72
CA GLN A 234 -10.29 -11.16 -3.22
C GLN A 234 -11.32 -10.67 -4.22
N LYS A 235 -11.87 -11.57 -5.06
CA LYS A 235 -12.96 -11.24 -5.98
C LYS A 235 -14.28 -10.96 -5.26
N THR A 236 -14.49 -11.52 -4.08
CA THR A 236 -15.74 -11.36 -3.31
C THR A 236 -15.69 -10.07 -2.50
N VAL A 237 -14.57 -9.79 -1.84
CA VAL A 237 -14.37 -8.59 -1.02
C VAL A 237 -14.33 -7.33 -1.88
N SER A 238 -13.65 -7.35 -3.03
CA SER A 238 -13.62 -6.21 -3.96
C SER A 238 -14.98 -5.91 -4.62
N ARG A 239 -15.91 -6.86 -4.69
CA ARG A 239 -17.28 -6.63 -5.21
C ARG A 239 -18.23 -6.03 -4.18
N SER A 240 -17.90 -6.10 -2.90
CA SER A 240 -18.72 -5.52 -1.82
C SER A 240 -18.35 -4.06 -1.53
N ALA A 241 -17.30 -3.54 -2.15
CA ALA A 241 -16.79 -2.19 -1.95
C ALA A 241 -17.20 -1.19 -3.08
N TYR A 242 -18.15 -1.61 -3.97
CA TYR A 242 -18.71 -0.75 -5.02
C TYR A 242 -20.23 -0.66 -4.89
#